data_e2476cace1e63c701ecd3375b511752b
#
_entry.id   e2476cace1e63c701ecd3375b511752b
#
_cell.length_a   1.000
_cell.length_b   1.000
_cell.length_c   1.000
_cell.angle_alpha   90.00
_cell.angle_beta   90.00
_cell.angle_gamma   90.00
#
_symmetry.space_group_name_H-M   'P 1'
#
loop_
_entity.id
_entity.type
_entity.pdbx_description
1 polymer ?
#
loop_
_entity_poly.entity_id
_entity_poly.type
_entity_poly.pdbx_seq_one_letter_code
_entity_poly.pdbx_strand_id
1 'polypeptide(L)'
;MAKKSNLTINFEYYLLRFFCGFVNLIPYRVAMGIAALFAWSAVRVFKLRNKRTMARLRSVFPEKSEKELKRIAFRSFANILQSGVEMIRAPRLTRKWMDRHVVDGQYYKDRLQSYVDEGKGVVIMVPHSGNWYMAAWSMAKYGLPLFAIAAKQRNPKINDWMKRQYGDIEVVERGSARTLVEIKKKLEEGRAFAILPDLRVKEPDVEVDFLGGKANVSRGGAMFAVKCGSPIVVAVMRRENGKHVFDHLGTLRPDPDAEDKKAEAARLTKEAMALIDEKIRLYPEHWFWYNKRWILEPVHK
;
A
#
# COMPACT_ATOMS: atom_id res chain seq x y z
N MET A 1 -16.26 21.88 -4.04
CA MET A 1 -14.85 22.07 -4.51
C MET A 1 -14.88 22.67 -5.90
N ALA A 2 -14.14 23.74 -6.16
CA ALA A 2 -14.09 24.39 -7.46
C ALA A 2 -13.61 23.43 -8.57
N LYS A 3 -14.28 23.46 -9.71
CA LYS A 3 -13.94 22.66 -10.90
C LYS A 3 -12.65 23.25 -11.49
N LYS A 4 -11.60 22.44 -11.68
CA LYS A 4 -10.35 22.90 -12.31
C LYS A 4 -10.63 23.37 -13.75
N SER A 5 -9.94 24.43 -14.18
CA SER A 5 -10.01 24.87 -15.57
C SER A 5 -9.38 23.83 -16.51
N ASN A 6 -9.84 23.78 -17.76
CA ASN A 6 -9.26 22.88 -18.78
C ASN A 6 -7.76 23.15 -18.99
N LEU A 7 -7.33 24.40 -18.87
CA LEU A 7 -5.93 24.78 -18.99
C LEU A 7 -5.10 24.15 -17.87
N THR A 8 -5.57 24.22 -16.62
CA THR A 8 -4.90 23.60 -15.46
C THR A 8 -4.85 22.07 -15.61
N ILE A 9 -5.93 21.45 -16.05
CA ILE A 9 -6.01 20.00 -16.29
C ILE A 9 -4.98 19.57 -17.32
N ASN A 10 -4.88 20.31 -18.43
CA ASN A 10 -3.92 20.00 -19.50
C ASN A 10 -2.48 20.22 -19.04
N PHE A 11 -2.18 21.35 -18.39
CA PHE A 11 -0.85 21.67 -17.91
C PHE A 11 -0.34 20.58 -16.95
N GLU A 12 -1.12 20.23 -15.91
CA GLU A 12 -0.77 19.16 -14.96
C GLU A 12 -0.51 17.83 -15.67
N TYR A 13 -1.36 17.47 -16.65
CA TYR A 13 -1.24 16.22 -17.38
C TYR A 13 0.01 16.17 -18.26
N TYR A 14 0.28 17.22 -19.05
CA TYR A 14 1.43 17.23 -19.95
C TYR A 14 2.76 17.35 -19.18
N LEU A 15 2.78 18.08 -18.06
CA LEU A 15 3.93 18.11 -17.15
C LEU A 15 4.23 16.72 -16.59
N LEU A 16 3.20 16.01 -16.11
CA LEU A 16 3.34 14.61 -15.67
C LEU A 16 3.86 13.74 -16.81
N ARG A 17 3.31 13.85 -18.02
CA ARG A 17 3.72 13.03 -19.17
C ARG A 17 5.15 13.28 -19.60
N PHE A 18 5.59 14.53 -19.58
CA PHE A 18 6.98 14.89 -19.83
C PHE A 18 7.92 14.23 -18.82
N PHE A 19 7.61 14.36 -17.53
CA PHE A 19 8.38 13.73 -16.47
C PHE A 19 8.41 12.20 -16.59
N CYS A 20 7.25 11.58 -16.87
CA CYS A 20 7.16 10.14 -17.10
C CYS A 20 7.96 9.70 -18.33
N GLY A 21 7.96 10.50 -19.40
CA GLY A 21 8.79 10.28 -20.59
C GLY A 21 10.26 10.24 -20.22
N PHE A 22 10.75 11.26 -19.50
CA PHE A 22 12.12 11.33 -19.03
C PHE A 22 12.52 10.12 -18.17
N VAL A 23 11.71 9.77 -17.16
CA VAL A 23 11.96 8.59 -16.30
C VAL A 23 12.02 7.29 -17.11
N ASN A 24 11.24 7.20 -18.17
CA ASN A 24 11.22 6.01 -19.04
C ASN A 24 12.40 5.96 -20.04
N LEU A 25 13.05 7.07 -20.36
CA LEU A 25 14.20 7.11 -21.27
C LEU A 25 15.49 6.66 -20.61
N ILE A 26 15.69 6.97 -19.34
CA ILE A 26 16.92 6.65 -18.61
C ILE A 26 16.94 5.18 -18.15
N PRO A 27 18.14 4.55 -18.01
CA PRO A 27 18.23 3.18 -17.47
C PRO A 27 17.63 3.07 -16.06
N TYR A 28 17.02 1.91 -15.75
CA TYR A 28 16.32 1.68 -14.47
C TYR A 28 17.19 2.03 -13.25
N ARG A 29 18.44 1.53 -13.20
CA ARG A 29 19.36 1.79 -12.07
C ARG A 29 19.68 3.27 -11.91
N VAL A 30 19.80 4.00 -13.01
CA VAL A 30 20.05 5.46 -13.00
C VAL A 30 18.81 6.20 -12.46
N ALA A 31 17.60 5.83 -12.92
CA ALA A 31 16.35 6.40 -12.41
C ALA A 31 16.20 6.17 -10.89
N MET A 32 16.54 4.97 -10.40
CA MET A 32 16.51 4.65 -8.98
C MET A 32 17.54 5.46 -8.18
N GLY A 33 18.74 5.68 -8.73
CA GLY A 33 19.77 6.51 -8.14
C GLY A 33 19.37 7.99 -8.07
N ILE A 34 18.78 8.53 -9.14
CA ILE A 34 18.23 9.89 -9.17
C ILE A 34 17.13 10.06 -8.13
N ALA A 35 16.21 9.09 -8.00
CA ALA A 35 15.17 9.13 -6.96
C ALA A 35 15.77 9.16 -5.54
N ALA A 36 16.83 8.38 -5.29
CA ALA A 36 17.54 8.40 -4.01
C ALA A 36 18.26 9.73 -3.76
N LEU A 37 18.86 10.32 -4.77
CA LEU A 37 19.50 11.64 -4.69
C LEU A 37 18.48 12.75 -4.40
N PHE A 38 17.32 12.72 -5.05
CA PHE A 38 16.21 13.64 -4.74
C PHE A 38 15.73 13.46 -3.29
N ALA A 39 15.60 12.21 -2.82
CA ALA A 39 15.23 11.96 -1.44
C ALA A 39 16.27 12.52 -0.47
N TRP A 40 17.55 12.33 -0.76
CA TRP A 40 18.64 12.87 0.03
C TRP A 40 18.58 14.41 0.11
N SER A 41 18.45 15.08 -1.04
CA SER A 41 18.33 16.53 -1.11
C SER A 41 17.10 17.03 -0.36
N ALA A 42 15.94 16.41 -0.54
CA ALA A 42 14.69 16.79 0.12
C ALA A 42 14.79 16.69 1.64
N VAL A 43 15.39 15.60 2.16
CA VAL A 43 15.47 15.36 3.60
C VAL A 43 16.62 16.13 4.25
N ARG A 44 17.79 16.19 3.61
CA ARG A 44 19.03 16.76 4.20
C ARG A 44 19.20 18.25 3.92
N VAL A 45 18.90 18.71 2.68
CA VAL A 45 19.07 20.10 2.27
C VAL A 45 17.81 20.90 2.55
N PHE A 46 16.69 20.48 1.96
CA PHE A 46 15.42 21.21 2.07
C PHE A 46 14.62 20.91 3.34
N LYS A 47 15.06 19.94 4.16
CA LYS A 47 14.44 19.53 5.43
C LYS A 47 12.92 19.32 5.34
N LEU A 48 12.45 18.78 4.20
CA LEU A 48 11.04 18.60 3.85
C LEU A 48 10.34 17.74 4.91
N ARG A 49 9.34 18.33 5.61
CA ARG A 49 8.57 17.68 6.70
C ARG A 49 9.43 17.00 7.78
N ASN A 50 10.72 17.28 7.82
CA ASN A 50 11.67 16.58 8.67
C ASN A 50 11.30 16.68 10.17
N LYS A 51 10.85 17.86 10.65
CA LYS A 51 10.44 18.05 12.05
C LYS A 51 9.35 17.07 12.48
N ARG A 52 8.26 16.93 11.69
CA ARG A 52 7.14 16.03 12.00
C ARG A 52 7.56 14.56 11.94
N THR A 53 8.27 14.17 10.88
CA THR A 53 8.74 12.79 10.71
C THR A 53 9.72 12.40 11.82
N MET A 54 10.66 13.29 12.17
CA MET A 54 11.58 13.04 13.27
C MET A 54 10.87 12.95 14.64
N ALA A 55 9.87 13.80 14.89
CA ALA A 55 9.06 13.70 16.11
C ALA A 55 8.34 12.34 16.20
N ARG A 56 7.72 11.88 15.12
CA ARG A 56 7.08 10.55 15.03
C ARG A 56 8.09 9.42 15.30
N LEU A 57 9.24 9.47 14.65
CA LEU A 57 10.28 8.45 14.84
C LEU A 57 10.82 8.41 16.27
N ARG A 58 11.05 9.58 16.90
CA ARG A 58 11.47 9.63 18.31
C ARG A 58 10.41 9.09 19.27
N SER A 59 9.14 9.34 18.97
CA SER A 59 8.03 8.82 19.79
C SER A 59 7.91 7.30 19.70
N VAL A 60 8.16 6.72 18.52
CA VAL A 60 8.01 5.27 18.29
C VAL A 60 9.28 4.49 18.66
N PHE A 61 10.46 5.10 18.49
CA PHE A 61 11.79 4.49 18.73
C PHE A 61 12.64 5.37 19.65
N PRO A 62 12.25 5.57 20.91
CA PRO A 62 12.98 6.41 21.85
C PRO A 62 14.39 5.88 22.15
N GLU A 63 14.62 4.57 21.95
CA GLU A 63 15.89 3.88 22.16
C GLU A 63 16.92 4.14 21.04
N LYS A 64 16.48 4.63 19.86
CA LYS A 64 17.35 4.82 18.71
C LYS A 64 18.04 6.18 18.74
N SER A 65 19.31 6.18 18.34
CA SER A 65 20.08 7.40 18.17
C SER A 65 19.51 8.32 17.07
N GLU A 66 19.75 9.62 17.18
CA GLU A 66 19.38 10.61 16.16
C GLU A 66 19.97 10.27 14.76
N LYS A 67 21.12 9.63 14.72
CA LYS A 67 21.75 9.19 13.46
C LYS A 67 20.93 8.08 12.80
N GLU A 68 20.47 7.11 13.59
CA GLU A 68 19.61 6.02 13.10
C GLU A 68 18.25 6.53 12.65
N LEU A 69 17.61 7.39 13.44
CA LEU A 69 16.32 8.00 13.08
C LEU A 69 16.41 8.80 11.77
N LYS A 70 17.47 9.59 11.58
CA LYS A 70 17.73 10.30 10.31
C LYS A 70 17.96 9.35 9.14
N ARG A 71 18.58 8.19 9.36
CA ARG A 71 18.74 7.14 8.35
C ARG A 71 17.41 6.52 7.97
N ILE A 72 16.57 6.18 8.96
CA ILE A 72 15.21 5.66 8.74
C ILE A 72 14.37 6.67 7.94
N ALA A 73 14.35 7.93 8.36
CA ALA A 73 13.63 8.99 7.65
C ALA A 73 14.06 9.11 6.18
N PHE A 74 15.37 9.16 5.91
CA PHE A 74 15.90 9.23 4.56
C PHE A 74 15.50 8.02 3.72
N ARG A 75 15.73 6.79 4.23
CA ARG A 75 15.44 5.56 3.50
C ARG A 75 13.95 5.40 3.21
N SER A 76 13.09 5.75 4.18
CA SER A 76 11.64 5.75 3.99
C SER A 76 11.22 6.67 2.85
N PHE A 77 11.77 7.88 2.78
CA PHE A 77 11.44 8.81 1.70
C PHE A 77 12.00 8.35 0.35
N ALA A 78 13.24 7.84 0.34
CA ALA A 78 13.85 7.26 -0.85
C ALA A 78 13.02 6.10 -1.41
N ASN A 79 12.55 5.20 -0.53
CA ASN A 79 11.70 4.07 -0.94
C ASN A 79 10.42 4.53 -1.63
N ILE A 80 9.76 5.59 -1.14
CA ILE A 80 8.56 6.16 -1.79
C ILE A 80 8.87 6.71 -3.17
N LEU A 81 9.95 7.48 -3.32
CA LEU A 81 10.33 8.03 -4.62
C LEU A 81 10.72 6.93 -5.62
N GLN A 82 11.44 5.92 -5.15
CA GLN A 82 11.79 4.74 -5.95
C GLN A 82 10.55 3.94 -6.37
N SER A 83 9.57 3.77 -5.47
CA SER A 83 8.28 3.15 -5.80
C SER A 83 7.51 3.97 -6.83
N GLY A 84 7.61 5.30 -6.79
CA GLY A 84 7.08 6.19 -7.83
C GLY A 84 7.74 5.98 -9.20
N VAL A 85 9.07 5.80 -9.24
CA VAL A 85 9.80 5.45 -10.48
C VAL A 85 9.29 4.12 -11.06
N GLU A 86 9.12 3.11 -10.23
CA GLU A 86 8.61 1.81 -10.66
C GLU A 86 7.16 1.90 -11.12
N MET A 87 6.32 2.70 -10.48
CA MET A 87 4.95 2.97 -10.91
C MET A 87 4.90 3.62 -12.30
N ILE A 88 5.76 4.60 -12.58
CA ILE A 88 5.87 5.20 -13.92
C ILE A 88 6.26 4.15 -14.97
N ARG A 89 7.11 3.21 -14.59
CA ARG A 89 7.64 2.14 -15.47
C ARG A 89 6.79 0.87 -15.49
N ALA A 90 5.72 0.80 -14.69
CA ALA A 90 4.90 -0.41 -14.53
C ALA A 90 4.48 -1.08 -15.86
N PRO A 91 4.08 -0.35 -16.93
CA PRO A 91 3.74 -0.97 -18.20
C PRO A 91 4.91 -1.71 -18.89
N ARG A 92 6.16 -1.44 -18.48
CA ARG A 92 7.38 -2.09 -18.99
C ARG A 92 7.86 -3.24 -18.12
N LEU A 93 7.27 -3.44 -16.96
CA LEU A 93 7.63 -4.50 -16.02
C LEU A 93 6.97 -5.81 -16.47
N THR A 94 7.71 -6.57 -17.29
CA THR A 94 7.27 -7.86 -17.83
C THR A 94 7.36 -8.96 -16.78
N ARG A 95 6.72 -10.12 -17.04
CA ARG A 95 6.88 -11.33 -16.22
C ARG A 95 8.36 -11.69 -16.02
N LYS A 96 9.16 -11.69 -17.10
CA LYS A 96 10.60 -11.94 -17.04
C LYS A 96 11.36 -10.94 -16.17
N TRP A 97 10.89 -9.67 -16.09
CA TRP A 97 11.46 -8.69 -15.16
C TRP A 97 11.11 -9.06 -13.72
N MET A 98 9.85 -9.44 -13.44
CA MET A 98 9.42 -9.87 -12.11
C MET A 98 10.23 -11.08 -11.61
N ASP A 99 10.43 -12.09 -12.44
CA ASP A 99 11.21 -13.29 -12.09
C ASP A 99 12.66 -12.98 -11.65
N ARG A 100 13.23 -11.87 -12.13
CA ARG A 100 14.59 -11.44 -11.74
C ARG A 100 14.62 -10.55 -10.50
N HIS A 101 13.54 -9.81 -10.22
CA HIS A 101 13.53 -8.74 -9.24
C HIS A 101 12.58 -9.00 -8.06
N VAL A 102 11.70 -9.98 -8.15
CA VAL A 102 10.81 -10.41 -7.07
C VAL A 102 11.27 -11.79 -6.59
N VAL A 103 11.66 -11.88 -5.34
CA VAL A 103 12.13 -13.14 -4.73
C VAL A 103 10.91 -14.04 -4.51
N ASP A 104 11.00 -15.29 -4.95
CA ASP A 104 9.99 -16.34 -4.77
C ASP A 104 8.56 -15.92 -5.21
N GLY A 105 8.45 -15.01 -6.20
CA GLY A 105 7.17 -14.44 -6.61
C GLY A 105 6.15 -15.46 -7.06
N GLN A 106 6.57 -16.52 -7.78
CA GLN A 106 5.68 -17.60 -8.19
C GLN A 106 5.18 -18.40 -6.98
N TYR A 107 6.05 -18.73 -6.03
CA TYR A 107 5.67 -19.44 -4.80
C TYR A 107 4.59 -18.68 -4.03
N TYR A 108 4.77 -17.38 -3.82
CA TYR A 108 3.78 -16.56 -3.13
C TYR A 108 2.46 -16.45 -3.91
N LYS A 109 2.53 -16.37 -5.25
CA LYS A 109 1.33 -16.39 -6.09
C LYS A 109 0.57 -17.70 -5.92
N ASP A 110 1.26 -18.84 -5.96
CA ASP A 110 0.62 -20.16 -5.85
C ASP A 110 0.00 -20.34 -4.47
N ARG A 111 0.65 -19.85 -3.42
CA ARG A 111 0.09 -19.83 -2.07
C ARG A 111 -1.17 -18.95 -1.98
N LEU A 112 -1.21 -17.78 -2.61
CA LEU A 112 -2.41 -16.95 -2.66
C LEU A 112 -3.50 -17.60 -3.53
N GLN A 113 -3.10 -18.27 -4.60
CA GLN A 113 -4.03 -19.01 -5.47
C GLN A 113 -4.75 -20.13 -4.71
N SER A 114 -4.08 -20.84 -3.80
CA SER A 114 -4.73 -21.87 -3.00
C SER A 114 -5.91 -21.34 -2.18
N TYR A 115 -5.83 -20.10 -1.69
CA TYR A 115 -6.97 -19.45 -1.01
C TYR A 115 -8.07 -19.02 -1.98
N VAL A 116 -7.72 -18.57 -3.19
CA VAL A 116 -8.68 -18.27 -4.26
C VAL A 116 -9.45 -19.55 -4.65
N ASP A 117 -8.75 -20.67 -4.74
CA ASP A 117 -9.30 -21.98 -5.12
C ASP A 117 -10.25 -22.56 -4.08
N GLU A 118 -10.23 -22.04 -2.83
CA GLU A 118 -11.26 -22.35 -1.81
C GLU A 118 -12.66 -21.80 -2.21
N GLY A 119 -12.75 -20.98 -3.26
CA GLY A 119 -14.00 -20.46 -3.82
C GLY A 119 -14.66 -19.30 -3.04
N LYS A 120 -13.99 -18.80 -1.98
CA LYS A 120 -14.50 -17.68 -1.14
C LYS A 120 -13.72 -16.38 -1.36
N GLY A 121 -12.81 -16.36 -2.34
CA GLY A 121 -11.86 -15.27 -2.53
C GLY A 121 -10.87 -15.12 -1.38
N VAL A 122 -10.01 -14.12 -1.44
CA VAL A 122 -9.04 -13.80 -0.38
C VAL A 122 -8.91 -12.29 -0.22
N VAL A 123 -8.85 -11.81 1.03
CA VAL A 123 -8.52 -10.41 1.33
C VAL A 123 -7.02 -10.33 1.62
N ILE A 124 -6.30 -9.50 0.89
CA ILE A 124 -4.85 -9.30 1.07
C ILE A 124 -4.63 -7.92 1.69
N MET A 125 -4.21 -7.89 2.95
CA MET A 125 -3.89 -6.66 3.68
C MET A 125 -2.41 -6.37 3.59
N VAL A 126 -2.05 -5.27 2.89
CA VAL A 126 -0.67 -4.81 2.71
C VAL A 126 -0.57 -3.37 3.23
N PRO A 127 0.35 -3.04 4.17
CA PRO A 127 0.52 -1.67 4.63
C PRO A 127 1.21 -0.78 3.59
N HIS A 128 1.22 0.54 3.81
CA HIS A 128 2.02 1.49 3.04
C HIS A 128 3.52 1.35 3.36
N SER A 129 4.04 0.13 3.19
CA SER A 129 5.42 -0.26 3.48
C SER A 129 6.07 -0.88 2.25
N GLY A 130 7.34 -0.59 2.03
CA GLY A 130 8.08 -1.05 0.85
C GLY A 130 7.46 -0.53 -0.45
N ASN A 131 7.28 -1.43 -1.42
CA ASN A 131 6.53 -1.10 -2.62
C ASN A 131 5.25 -1.94 -2.72
N TRP A 132 4.17 -1.46 -2.10
CA TRP A 132 2.86 -2.12 -2.15
C TRP A 132 2.26 -2.21 -3.56
N TYR A 133 2.64 -1.30 -4.47
CA TYR A 133 2.25 -1.44 -5.89
C TYR A 133 2.93 -2.65 -6.51
N MET A 134 4.22 -2.86 -6.21
CA MET A 134 4.95 -4.02 -6.72
C MET A 134 4.37 -5.34 -6.20
N ALA A 135 3.89 -5.37 -4.94
CA ALA A 135 3.17 -6.52 -4.42
C ALA A 135 1.97 -6.88 -5.30
N ALA A 136 1.14 -5.89 -5.63
CA ALA A 136 -0.04 -6.11 -6.46
C ALA A 136 0.33 -6.45 -7.92
N TRP A 137 1.26 -5.71 -8.55
CA TRP A 137 1.67 -5.96 -9.94
C TRP A 137 2.32 -7.31 -10.13
N SER A 138 3.20 -7.74 -9.20
CA SER A 138 3.83 -9.05 -9.31
C SER A 138 2.79 -10.17 -9.26
N MET A 139 1.86 -10.12 -8.30
CA MET A 139 0.83 -11.13 -8.17
C MET A 139 -0.10 -11.16 -9.41
N ALA A 140 -0.52 -10.00 -9.91
CA ALA A 140 -1.31 -9.92 -11.14
C ALA A 140 -0.54 -10.43 -12.37
N LYS A 141 0.76 -10.08 -12.50
CA LYS A 141 1.61 -10.59 -13.59
C LYS A 141 1.88 -12.10 -13.51
N TYR A 142 1.80 -12.68 -12.32
CA TYR A 142 1.83 -14.13 -12.11
C TYR A 142 0.47 -14.80 -12.34
N GLY A 143 -0.59 -14.02 -12.65
CA GLY A 143 -1.91 -14.53 -13.00
C GLY A 143 -2.89 -14.67 -11.85
N LEU A 144 -2.60 -14.07 -10.67
CA LEU A 144 -3.59 -14.00 -9.60
C LEU A 144 -4.74 -13.06 -10.03
N PRO A 145 -6.03 -13.47 -9.90
CA PRO A 145 -7.18 -12.63 -10.26
C PRO A 145 -7.39 -11.49 -9.24
N LEU A 146 -6.45 -10.51 -9.26
CA LEU A 146 -6.35 -9.46 -8.26
C LEU A 146 -7.23 -8.26 -8.62
N PHE A 147 -7.91 -7.71 -7.62
CA PHE A 147 -8.53 -6.39 -7.71
C PHE A 147 -8.21 -5.54 -6.47
N ALA A 148 -8.30 -4.22 -6.62
CA ALA A 148 -8.01 -3.29 -5.56
C ALA A 148 -8.99 -2.11 -5.57
N ILE A 149 -9.01 -1.34 -4.48
CA ILE A 149 -9.82 -0.12 -4.38
C ILE A 149 -8.93 1.11 -4.47
N ALA A 150 -9.29 2.09 -5.29
CA ALA A 150 -8.59 3.35 -5.37
C ALA A 150 -9.52 4.56 -5.43
N ALA A 151 -9.05 5.69 -4.90
CA ALA A 151 -9.76 6.95 -5.01
C ALA A 151 -9.57 7.56 -6.40
N LYS A 152 -10.66 8.11 -6.95
CA LYS A 152 -10.62 8.87 -8.22
C LYS A 152 -9.72 10.09 -8.09
N GLN A 153 -8.88 10.30 -9.08
CA GLN A 153 -8.02 11.47 -9.16
C GLN A 153 -8.82 12.71 -9.58
N ARG A 154 -8.45 13.89 -9.04
CA ARG A 154 -9.12 15.16 -9.37
C ARG A 154 -8.99 15.58 -10.83
N ASN A 155 -7.84 15.26 -11.44
CA ASN A 155 -7.57 15.51 -12.85
C ASN A 155 -8.00 14.27 -13.64
N PRO A 156 -9.01 14.34 -14.53
CA PRO A 156 -9.52 13.17 -15.25
C PRO A 156 -8.45 12.54 -16.15
N LYS A 157 -7.60 13.34 -16.80
CA LYS A 157 -6.51 12.84 -17.66
C LYS A 157 -5.45 12.08 -16.85
N ILE A 158 -5.14 12.56 -15.64
CA ILE A 158 -4.24 11.85 -14.72
C ILE A 158 -4.92 10.58 -14.20
N ASN A 159 -6.21 10.61 -13.93
CA ASN A 159 -6.97 9.44 -13.50
C ASN A 159 -6.92 8.32 -14.56
N ASP A 160 -7.16 8.66 -15.83
CA ASP A 160 -7.10 7.70 -16.93
C ASP A 160 -5.66 7.20 -17.18
N TRP A 161 -4.66 8.06 -17.00
CA TRP A 161 -3.27 7.63 -17.04
C TRP A 161 -2.96 6.63 -15.91
N MET A 162 -3.38 6.90 -14.68
CA MET A 162 -3.18 5.98 -13.55
C MET A 162 -3.87 4.64 -13.76
N LYS A 163 -5.09 4.62 -14.30
CA LYS A 163 -5.79 3.37 -14.65
C LYS A 163 -4.94 2.48 -15.57
N ARG A 164 -4.24 3.09 -16.54
CA ARG A 164 -3.32 2.35 -17.43
C ARG A 164 -2.08 1.82 -16.70
N GLN A 165 -1.63 2.46 -15.60
CA GLN A 165 -0.50 1.97 -14.82
C GLN A 165 -0.87 0.72 -13.99
N TYR A 166 -2.13 0.52 -13.66
CA TYR A 166 -2.55 -0.67 -12.91
C TYR A 166 -2.42 -1.97 -13.73
N GLY A 167 -2.43 -1.88 -15.07
CA GLY A 167 -2.23 -3.04 -15.95
C GLY A 167 -3.30 -4.11 -15.74
N ASP A 168 -2.88 -5.30 -15.33
CA ASP A 168 -3.75 -6.47 -15.11
C ASP A 168 -4.55 -6.41 -13.80
N ILE A 169 -4.33 -5.38 -12.97
CA ILE A 169 -5.08 -5.18 -11.72
C ILE A 169 -6.38 -4.46 -12.04
N GLU A 170 -7.49 -5.08 -11.73
CA GLU A 170 -8.78 -4.41 -11.80
C GLU A 170 -8.94 -3.44 -10.63
N VAL A 171 -9.38 -2.21 -10.91
CA VAL A 171 -9.53 -1.18 -9.88
C VAL A 171 -10.99 -0.76 -9.75
N VAL A 172 -11.54 -1.00 -8.58
CA VAL A 172 -12.87 -0.53 -8.17
C VAL A 172 -12.74 0.90 -7.63
N GLU A 173 -13.49 1.84 -8.17
CA GLU A 173 -13.45 3.24 -7.72
C GLU A 173 -14.12 3.37 -6.33
N ARG A 174 -13.39 3.98 -5.38
CA ARG A 174 -13.90 4.26 -4.03
C ARG A 174 -14.94 5.39 -4.06
N GLY A 175 -16.04 5.24 -3.31
CA GLY A 175 -16.88 6.39 -2.95
C GLY A 175 -18.36 6.25 -3.29
N SER A 176 -18.85 5.09 -3.71
CA SER A 176 -20.28 4.86 -3.93
C SER A 176 -20.78 3.62 -3.19
N ALA A 177 -22.10 3.53 -2.94
CA ALA A 177 -22.72 2.31 -2.40
C ALA A 177 -22.47 1.09 -3.31
N ARG A 178 -22.37 1.31 -4.63
CA ARG A 178 -22.03 0.28 -5.61
C ARG A 178 -20.67 -0.34 -5.36
N THR A 179 -19.67 0.45 -4.87
CA THR A 179 -18.33 -0.04 -4.54
C THR A 179 -18.37 -1.21 -3.57
N LEU A 180 -19.20 -1.13 -2.52
CA LEU A 180 -19.30 -2.19 -1.52
C LEU A 180 -19.91 -3.47 -2.09
N VAL A 181 -20.95 -3.33 -2.93
CA VAL A 181 -21.61 -4.44 -3.62
C VAL A 181 -20.64 -5.10 -4.60
N GLU A 182 -19.87 -4.32 -5.34
CA GLU A 182 -18.91 -4.81 -6.32
C GLU A 182 -17.76 -5.57 -5.67
N ILE A 183 -17.22 -5.08 -4.55
CA ILE A 183 -16.17 -5.78 -3.80
C ILE A 183 -16.69 -7.14 -3.29
N LYS A 184 -17.90 -7.16 -2.70
CA LYS A 184 -18.51 -8.40 -2.20
C LYS A 184 -18.67 -9.40 -3.34
N LYS A 185 -19.26 -8.99 -4.47
CA LYS A 185 -19.47 -9.84 -5.65
C LYS A 185 -18.15 -10.45 -6.15
N LYS A 186 -17.09 -9.65 -6.27
CA LYS A 186 -15.77 -10.14 -6.73
C LYS A 186 -15.13 -11.13 -5.77
N LEU A 187 -15.30 -10.96 -4.48
CA LEU A 187 -14.85 -11.96 -3.50
C LEU A 187 -15.64 -13.27 -3.62
N GLU A 188 -16.97 -13.18 -3.78
CA GLU A 188 -17.84 -14.34 -4.00
C GLU A 188 -17.56 -15.05 -5.34
N GLU A 189 -16.98 -14.34 -6.32
CA GLU A 189 -16.44 -14.91 -7.56
C GLU A 189 -15.05 -15.56 -7.38
N GLY A 190 -14.54 -15.67 -6.15
CA GLY A 190 -13.25 -16.28 -5.84
C GLY A 190 -12.05 -15.39 -6.13
N ARG A 191 -12.19 -14.06 -6.22
CA ARG A 191 -11.09 -13.15 -6.57
C ARG A 191 -10.31 -12.66 -5.36
N ALA A 192 -9.09 -12.16 -5.59
CA ALA A 192 -8.20 -11.63 -4.56
C ALA A 192 -8.37 -10.11 -4.41
N PHE A 193 -8.76 -9.64 -3.22
CA PHE A 193 -8.97 -8.25 -2.88
C PHE A 193 -7.77 -7.66 -2.15
N ALA A 194 -7.02 -6.74 -2.78
CA ALA A 194 -5.92 -6.04 -2.12
C ALA A 194 -6.38 -4.72 -1.48
N ILE A 195 -6.05 -4.54 -0.19
CA ILE A 195 -6.40 -3.34 0.58
C ILE A 195 -5.26 -2.91 1.51
N LEU A 196 -5.13 -1.59 1.74
CA LEU A 196 -4.16 -1.02 2.66
C LEU A 196 -4.88 -0.59 3.96
N PRO A 197 -4.66 -1.29 5.09
CA PRO A 197 -5.41 -1.07 6.32
C PRO A 197 -4.85 0.06 7.21
N ASP A 198 -3.60 0.47 7.00
CA ASP A 198 -2.80 1.32 7.88
C ASP A 198 -3.00 2.83 7.66
N LEU A 199 -4.23 3.23 7.40
CA LEU A 199 -4.63 4.64 7.31
C LEU A 199 -5.65 4.99 8.37
N ARG A 200 -5.39 6.08 9.09
CA ARG A 200 -6.35 6.65 10.04
C ARG A 200 -7.67 7.01 9.35
N VAL A 201 -8.78 6.55 9.91
CA VAL A 201 -10.12 6.99 9.52
C VAL A 201 -10.59 8.17 10.37
N LYS A 202 -11.51 8.98 9.86
CA LYS A 202 -11.99 10.18 10.54
C LYS A 202 -13.00 9.83 11.62
N GLU A 203 -13.97 9.02 11.26
CA GLU A 203 -15.02 8.55 12.16
C GLU A 203 -14.48 7.41 13.04
N PRO A 204 -14.92 7.31 14.31
CA PRO A 204 -14.57 6.18 15.16
C PRO A 204 -14.97 4.85 14.51
N ASP A 205 -14.02 3.91 14.44
CA ASP A 205 -14.29 2.57 13.89
C ASP A 205 -13.63 1.50 14.77
N VAL A 206 -12.36 1.15 14.54
CA VAL A 206 -11.64 0.18 15.37
C VAL A 206 -10.41 0.86 15.97
N GLU A 207 -10.35 0.91 17.29
CA GLU A 207 -9.14 1.28 18.00
C GLU A 207 -8.21 0.08 18.13
N VAL A 208 -6.96 0.27 17.71
CA VAL A 208 -5.90 -0.74 17.77
C VAL A 208 -4.66 -0.18 18.45
N ASP A 209 -3.91 -1.03 19.13
CA ASP A 209 -2.56 -0.72 19.58
C ASP A 209 -1.63 -0.76 18.36
N PHE A 210 -0.91 0.35 18.11
CA PHE A 210 -0.06 0.49 16.94
C PHE A 210 1.07 1.48 17.19
N LEU A 211 2.30 1.10 16.91
CA LEU A 211 3.51 1.94 17.04
C LEU A 211 3.64 2.62 18.42
N GLY A 212 3.21 1.94 19.48
CA GLY A 212 3.29 2.45 20.86
C GLY A 212 2.19 3.42 21.25
N GLY A 213 1.14 3.57 20.47
CA GLY A 213 -0.04 4.40 20.75
C GLY A 213 -1.34 3.74 20.30
N LYS A 214 -2.42 4.51 20.32
CA LYS A 214 -3.75 4.07 19.84
C LYS A 214 -4.00 4.65 18.46
N ALA A 215 -4.38 3.78 17.51
CA ALA A 215 -4.76 4.17 16.17
C ALA A 215 -6.22 3.82 15.88
N ASN A 216 -6.93 4.71 15.20
CA ASN A 216 -8.29 4.45 14.73
C ASN A 216 -8.25 4.07 13.25
N VAL A 217 -8.49 2.79 12.94
CA VAL A 217 -8.42 2.22 11.59
C VAL A 217 -9.75 1.63 11.15
N SER A 218 -9.91 1.44 9.83
CA SER A 218 -11.14 0.87 9.29
C SER A 218 -11.19 -0.65 9.41
N ARG A 219 -12.29 -1.18 9.91
CA ARG A 219 -12.62 -2.62 9.83
C ARG A 219 -13.08 -3.08 8.45
N GLY A 220 -13.17 -2.17 7.47
CA GLY A 220 -13.82 -2.45 6.18
C GLY A 220 -13.25 -3.67 5.45
N GLY A 221 -11.93 -3.84 5.42
CA GLY A 221 -11.30 -5.02 4.81
C GLY A 221 -11.67 -6.34 5.51
N ALA A 222 -11.60 -6.36 6.84
CA ALA A 222 -11.99 -7.52 7.64
C ALA A 222 -13.49 -7.79 7.56
N MET A 223 -14.33 -6.74 7.48
CA MET A 223 -15.77 -6.91 7.31
C MET A 223 -16.14 -7.61 6.00
N PHE A 224 -15.41 -7.36 4.90
CA PHE A 224 -15.60 -8.11 3.66
C PHE A 224 -15.21 -9.59 3.85
N ALA A 225 -14.08 -9.84 4.51
CA ALA A 225 -13.66 -11.21 4.83
C ALA A 225 -14.73 -11.98 5.64
N VAL A 226 -15.24 -11.36 6.69
CA VAL A 226 -16.31 -11.96 7.54
C VAL A 226 -17.60 -12.23 6.75
N LYS A 227 -18.00 -11.28 5.88
CA LYS A 227 -19.25 -11.44 5.10
C LYS A 227 -19.17 -12.50 4.01
N CYS A 228 -17.99 -12.72 3.44
CA CYS A 228 -17.75 -13.67 2.36
C CYS A 228 -17.15 -15.00 2.86
N GLY A 229 -16.77 -15.10 4.15
CA GLY A 229 -16.02 -16.24 4.68
C GLY A 229 -14.61 -16.34 4.10
N SER A 230 -14.06 -15.23 3.57
CA SER A 230 -12.76 -15.18 2.92
C SER A 230 -11.63 -15.16 3.95
N PRO A 231 -10.51 -15.89 3.76
CA PRO A 231 -9.32 -15.69 4.58
C PRO A 231 -8.72 -14.29 4.35
N ILE A 232 -8.03 -13.77 5.37
CA ILE A 232 -7.24 -12.54 5.30
C ILE A 232 -5.77 -12.96 5.29
N VAL A 233 -5.05 -12.60 4.24
CA VAL A 233 -3.59 -12.72 4.18
C VAL A 233 -2.97 -11.36 4.51
N VAL A 234 -2.15 -11.31 5.55
CA VAL A 234 -1.37 -10.11 5.90
C VAL A 234 0.03 -10.27 5.33
N ALA A 235 0.46 -9.31 4.52
CA ALA A 235 1.74 -9.38 3.82
C ALA A 235 2.40 -8.01 3.65
N VAL A 236 3.71 -8.00 3.40
CA VAL A 236 4.51 -6.80 3.10
C VAL A 236 5.42 -7.08 1.91
N MET A 237 5.59 -6.10 1.05
CA MET A 237 6.61 -6.14 0.00
C MET A 237 7.74 -5.17 0.37
N ARG A 238 8.85 -5.68 0.88
CA ARG A 238 10.03 -4.86 1.21
C ARG A 238 11.08 -4.90 0.09
N ARG A 239 11.99 -3.94 0.11
CA ARG A 239 13.13 -3.90 -0.80
C ARG A 239 14.39 -4.32 -0.06
N GLU A 240 15.07 -5.34 -0.58
CA GLU A 240 16.31 -5.85 -0.03
C GLU A 240 17.30 -6.16 -1.16
N ASN A 241 18.53 -5.66 -1.07
CA ASN A 241 19.59 -5.89 -2.05
C ASN A 241 19.17 -5.65 -3.51
N GLY A 242 18.35 -4.61 -3.74
CA GLY A 242 17.85 -4.25 -5.06
C GLY A 242 16.74 -5.14 -5.61
N LYS A 243 16.25 -6.11 -4.82
CA LYS A 243 15.12 -6.97 -5.14
C LYS A 243 13.92 -6.65 -4.25
N HIS A 244 12.76 -7.11 -4.68
CA HIS A 244 11.52 -7.08 -3.91
C HIS A 244 11.33 -8.43 -3.23
N VAL A 245 11.15 -8.40 -1.92
CA VAL A 245 10.92 -9.60 -1.10
C VAL A 245 9.50 -9.52 -0.55
N PHE A 246 8.73 -10.56 -0.83
CA PHE A 246 7.38 -10.71 -0.32
C PHE A 246 7.43 -11.43 1.02
N ASP A 247 7.03 -10.76 2.10
CA ASP A 247 6.94 -11.36 3.42
C ASP A 247 5.48 -11.67 3.74
N HIS A 248 5.13 -12.93 3.90
CA HIS A 248 3.85 -13.37 4.43
C HIS A 248 3.91 -13.30 5.97
N LEU A 249 3.09 -12.46 6.58
CA LEU A 249 3.09 -12.23 8.03
C LEU A 249 2.14 -13.19 8.75
N GLY A 250 1.04 -13.53 8.14
CA GLY A 250 0.05 -14.45 8.70
C GLY A 250 -1.19 -14.59 7.83
N THR A 251 -1.97 -15.62 8.11
CA THR A 251 -3.31 -15.84 7.52
C THR A 251 -4.32 -15.91 8.66
N LEU A 252 -5.32 -15.03 8.62
CA LEU A 252 -6.39 -14.95 9.60
C LEU A 252 -7.67 -15.46 8.93
N ARG A 253 -8.45 -16.25 9.67
CA ARG A 253 -9.73 -16.75 9.17
C ARG A 253 -10.85 -16.20 10.04
N PRO A 254 -11.95 -15.72 9.42
CA PRO A 254 -13.16 -15.39 10.14
C PRO A 254 -13.72 -16.62 10.85
N ASP A 255 -14.23 -16.43 12.05
CA ASP A 255 -15.04 -17.43 12.73
C ASP A 255 -16.40 -17.53 12.01
N PRO A 256 -16.75 -18.71 11.43
CA PRO A 256 -18.00 -18.87 10.71
C PRO A 256 -19.23 -18.77 11.63
N ASP A 257 -19.06 -19.05 12.93
CA ASP A 257 -20.11 -19.10 13.94
C ASP A 257 -20.23 -17.79 14.73
N ALA A 258 -19.46 -16.75 14.37
CA ALA A 258 -19.49 -15.46 15.04
C ALA A 258 -20.88 -14.79 14.92
N GLU A 259 -21.57 -14.65 16.05
CA GLU A 259 -22.87 -13.96 16.14
C GLU A 259 -22.74 -12.47 15.80
N ASP A 260 -21.75 -11.76 16.37
CA ASP A 260 -21.46 -10.36 16.06
C ASP A 260 -20.37 -10.24 15.00
N LYS A 261 -20.79 -10.12 13.75
CA LYS A 261 -19.88 -9.89 12.60
C LYS A 261 -19.05 -8.61 12.71
N LYS A 262 -19.52 -7.61 13.47
CA LYS A 262 -18.76 -6.36 13.65
C LYS A 262 -17.64 -6.56 14.68
N ALA A 263 -17.91 -7.27 15.75
CA ALA A 263 -16.92 -7.66 16.75
C ALA A 263 -15.84 -8.55 16.13
N GLU A 264 -16.24 -9.52 15.32
CA GLU A 264 -15.32 -10.43 14.61
C GLU A 264 -14.43 -9.66 13.61
N ALA A 265 -15.00 -8.75 12.83
CA ALA A 265 -14.21 -7.90 11.94
C ALA A 265 -13.25 -6.98 12.71
N ALA A 266 -13.63 -6.52 13.89
CA ALA A 266 -12.75 -5.73 14.76
C ALA A 266 -11.60 -6.59 15.31
N ARG A 267 -11.85 -7.83 15.73
CA ARG A 267 -10.83 -8.79 16.17
C ARG A 267 -9.80 -9.04 15.07
N LEU A 268 -10.25 -9.41 13.88
CA LEU A 268 -9.38 -9.67 12.72
C LEU A 268 -8.58 -8.41 12.31
N THR A 269 -9.18 -7.23 12.42
CA THR A 269 -8.47 -5.96 12.16
C THR A 269 -7.35 -5.75 13.17
N LYS A 270 -7.60 -5.99 14.47
CA LYS A 270 -6.59 -5.86 15.53
C LYS A 270 -5.43 -6.82 15.30
N GLU A 271 -5.71 -8.08 15.00
CA GLU A 271 -4.69 -9.09 14.73
C GLU A 271 -3.85 -8.75 13.49
N ALA A 272 -4.50 -8.35 12.39
CA ALA A 272 -3.79 -7.92 11.19
C ALA A 272 -2.88 -6.72 11.45
N MET A 273 -3.36 -5.73 12.22
CA MET A 273 -2.58 -4.54 12.56
C MET A 273 -1.42 -4.85 13.51
N ALA A 274 -1.56 -5.82 14.41
CA ALA A 274 -0.47 -6.29 15.28
C ALA A 274 0.68 -6.91 14.46
N LEU A 275 0.36 -7.78 13.49
CA LEU A 275 1.35 -8.35 12.57
C LEU A 275 2.07 -7.27 11.75
N ILE A 276 1.34 -6.25 11.32
CA ILE A 276 1.89 -5.11 10.58
C ILE A 276 2.79 -4.25 11.48
N ASP A 277 2.38 -3.99 12.73
CA ASP A 277 3.17 -3.22 13.71
C ASP A 277 4.53 -3.88 13.97
N GLU A 278 4.54 -5.18 14.26
CA GLU A 278 5.76 -5.95 14.46
C GLU A 278 6.70 -5.82 13.25
N LYS A 279 6.17 -5.95 12.04
CA LYS A 279 6.98 -5.87 10.82
C LYS A 279 7.54 -4.46 10.57
N ILE A 280 6.78 -3.42 10.88
CA ILE A 280 7.24 -2.03 10.77
C ILE A 280 8.37 -1.76 11.79
N ARG A 281 8.29 -2.32 13.00
CA ARG A 281 9.35 -2.18 14.01
C ARG A 281 10.65 -2.85 13.59
N LEU A 282 10.57 -4.00 12.90
CA LEU A 282 11.74 -4.72 12.38
C LEU A 282 12.38 -3.99 11.19
N TYR A 283 11.58 -3.37 10.32
CA TYR A 283 12.04 -2.70 9.08
C TYR A 283 11.44 -1.31 8.94
N PRO A 284 11.70 -0.37 9.88
CA PRO A 284 11.03 0.93 9.93
C PRO A 284 11.31 1.80 8.71
N GLU A 285 12.43 1.63 8.02
CA GLU A 285 12.77 2.38 6.81
C GLU A 285 11.88 2.08 5.61
N HIS A 286 11.08 1.03 5.65
CA HIS A 286 10.17 0.70 4.57
C HIS A 286 8.80 1.35 4.72
N TRP A 287 8.39 1.72 5.93
CA TRP A 287 7.08 2.32 6.14
C TRP A 287 7.04 3.82 5.81
N PHE A 288 5.84 4.33 5.41
CA PHE A 288 5.68 5.70 4.94
C PHE A 288 5.49 6.72 6.09
N TRP A 289 6.57 7.09 6.77
CA TRP A 289 6.59 8.07 7.88
C TRP A 289 6.16 9.49 7.51
N TYR A 290 6.13 9.83 6.23
CA TYR A 290 5.82 11.16 5.71
C TYR A 290 4.34 11.39 5.42
N ASN A 291 3.45 10.45 5.78
CA ASN A 291 2.02 10.60 5.57
C ASN A 291 1.53 11.92 6.19
N LYS A 292 0.69 12.67 5.45
CA LYS A 292 0.15 13.94 5.91
C LYS A 292 -0.70 13.75 7.18
N ARG A 293 -1.49 12.68 7.24
CA ARG A 293 -2.30 12.28 8.39
C ARG A 293 -1.52 11.25 9.19
N TRP A 294 -1.20 11.59 10.42
CA TRP A 294 -0.54 10.66 11.33
C TRP A 294 -1.56 9.64 11.84
N ILE A 295 -1.18 8.36 11.82
CA ILE A 295 -2.11 7.28 12.20
C ILE A 295 -2.50 7.33 13.68
N LEU A 296 -1.60 7.81 14.56
CA LEU A 296 -1.83 7.96 16.00
C LEU A 296 -2.45 9.32 16.39
N GLU A 297 -2.76 10.21 15.44
CA GLU A 297 -3.48 11.44 15.78
C GLU A 297 -4.87 11.11 16.33
N PRO A 298 -5.30 11.73 17.44
CA PRO A 298 -6.61 11.47 17.99
C PRO A 298 -7.72 11.82 16.99
N VAL A 299 -8.82 11.06 17.07
CA VAL A 299 -10.04 11.38 16.33
C VAL A 299 -10.70 12.52 17.07
N HIS A 300 -10.72 13.71 16.48
CA HIS A 300 -11.53 14.81 17.05
C HIS A 300 -13.01 14.43 16.89
N LYS A 301 -13.70 14.37 18.01
CA LYS A 301 -15.16 14.15 18.12
C LYS A 301 -15.91 15.35 17.58
#